data_63a53ff2dddc9b4423f8a180a3a04255
#
_entry.id   63a53ff2dddc9b4423f8a180a3a04255
#
_cell.length_a   1.000
_cell.length_b   1.000
_cell.length_c   1.000
_cell.angle_alpha   90.00
_cell.angle_beta   90.00
_cell.angle_gamma   90.00
#
_symmetry.space_group_name_H-M   'P 1'
#
loop_
_entity.id
_entity.type
_entity.pdbx_description
1 polymer ?
#
loop_
_entity_poly.entity_id
_entity_poly.type
_entity_poly.pdbx_seq_one_letter_code
_entity_poly.pdbx_strand_id
1 'polypeptide(L)'
;MKLEGRSIFQGKAEGTVLKLKEAFSFLGGVDGSTGDLRVESKENVSGRILVFPRGKGSTVGSFTMYDLKVHGVSPAAVINRTAETIVTTGAVISSIPMVDQIDVDLLMHNDKVFVNGTEGYIELPDVKLIESASSAILVNGKILMVKRPLTTRSFPGKWSLVAGKLEQGEKPEEAAIREIMEETQIKVSKPISKLEPMLIRENDVIWKVHLFLFKLDSASPVLNKENEEFKWVSPEEIHSPETVSLTREAVRKLMEN
;
A
#
# COMPACT_ATOMS: atom_id res chain seq x y z
N MET A 1 11.70 -1.17 7.07
CA MET A 1 10.45 -1.94 7.25
C MET A 1 10.53 -3.24 6.47
N LYS A 2 10.01 -4.37 7.01
CA LYS A 2 9.96 -5.68 6.36
C LYS A 2 8.54 -5.98 5.88
N LEU A 3 8.42 -6.49 4.65
CA LEU A 3 7.17 -7.02 4.08
C LEU A 3 7.38 -8.49 3.74
N GLU A 4 6.53 -9.33 4.31
CA GLU A 4 6.53 -10.77 4.03
C GLU A 4 5.77 -11.06 2.74
N GLY A 5 6.29 -12.00 1.97
CA GLY A 5 5.73 -12.50 0.73
C GLY A 5 5.96 -13.99 0.59
N ARG A 6 6.01 -14.48 -0.65
CA ARG A 6 6.32 -15.87 -0.96
C ARG A 6 7.58 -15.96 -1.82
N SER A 7 8.51 -16.83 -1.44
CA SER A 7 9.68 -17.18 -2.25
C SER A 7 9.23 -17.84 -3.57
N ILE A 8 9.67 -17.26 -4.69
CA ILE A 8 9.48 -17.83 -6.03
C ILE A 8 10.81 -18.37 -6.56
N PHE A 9 11.87 -17.59 -6.44
CA PHE A 9 13.22 -18.03 -6.78
C PHE A 9 14.23 -17.47 -5.79
N GLN A 10 15.14 -18.35 -5.35
CA GLN A 10 16.15 -18.05 -4.34
C GLN A 10 17.17 -16.99 -4.77
N GLY A 11 17.81 -16.39 -3.79
CA GLY A 11 18.87 -15.39 -3.96
C GLY A 11 18.56 -14.12 -3.18
N LYS A 12 19.57 -13.23 -3.12
CA LYS A 12 19.47 -11.94 -2.45
C LYS A 12 19.90 -10.86 -3.41
N ALA A 13 19.20 -9.73 -3.38
CA ALA A 13 19.53 -8.56 -4.19
C ALA A 13 19.20 -7.28 -3.44
N GLU A 14 19.95 -6.24 -3.73
CA GLU A 14 19.70 -4.88 -3.26
C GLU A 14 19.71 -3.94 -4.47
N GLY A 15 18.82 -2.95 -4.46
CA GLY A 15 18.74 -2.00 -5.55
C GLY A 15 17.60 -1.00 -5.39
N THR A 16 17.37 -0.22 -6.44
CA THR A 16 16.28 0.74 -6.50
C THR A 16 15.10 0.21 -7.31
N VAL A 17 13.91 0.47 -6.83
CA VAL A 17 12.66 0.05 -7.47
C VAL A 17 12.48 0.71 -8.84
N LEU A 18 12.22 -0.11 -9.84
CA LEU A 18 11.63 0.27 -11.13
C LEU A 18 10.19 -0.24 -11.12
N LYS A 19 9.25 0.64 -10.81
CA LYS A 19 7.82 0.27 -10.67
C LYS A 19 7.05 0.50 -11.94
N LEU A 20 6.41 -0.56 -12.44
CA LEU A 20 5.41 -0.50 -13.50
C LEU A 20 4.01 -0.63 -12.89
N LYS A 21 3.09 0.24 -13.29
CA LYS A 21 1.73 0.29 -12.71
C LYS A 21 0.84 -0.85 -13.20
N GLU A 22 1.05 -1.27 -14.45
CA GLU A 22 0.22 -2.24 -15.13
C GLU A 22 0.88 -3.63 -15.20
N ALA A 23 0.08 -4.63 -15.53
CA ALA A 23 0.59 -5.96 -15.85
C ALA A 23 1.62 -5.88 -16.99
N PHE A 24 2.77 -6.55 -16.83
CA PHE A 24 3.92 -6.41 -17.72
C PHE A 24 4.15 -7.66 -18.58
N SER A 25 4.48 -7.44 -19.85
CA SER A 25 4.93 -8.50 -20.77
C SER A 25 6.39 -8.29 -21.10
N PHE A 26 7.23 -9.26 -20.78
CA PHE A 26 8.65 -9.21 -21.18
C PHE A 26 8.79 -9.24 -22.70
N LEU A 27 8.01 -10.07 -23.39
CA LEU A 27 8.00 -10.07 -24.85
C LEU A 27 7.41 -8.77 -25.38
N GLY A 28 8.22 -7.99 -26.05
CA GLY A 28 7.86 -6.68 -26.61
C GLY A 28 7.84 -5.52 -25.62
N GLY A 29 7.89 -5.78 -24.31
CA GLY A 29 7.92 -4.73 -23.27
C GLY A 29 9.33 -4.32 -22.85
N VAL A 30 10.34 -5.15 -23.13
CA VAL A 30 11.75 -4.85 -22.87
C VAL A 30 12.62 -5.37 -24.00
N ASP A 31 13.72 -4.68 -24.27
CA ASP A 31 14.75 -5.16 -25.18
C ASP A 31 15.68 -6.14 -24.43
N GLY A 32 15.73 -7.40 -24.87
CA GLY A 32 16.51 -8.45 -24.21
C GLY A 32 18.02 -8.22 -24.28
N SER A 33 18.51 -7.44 -25.25
CA SER A 33 19.94 -7.18 -25.44
C SER A 33 20.44 -5.93 -24.71
N THR A 34 19.57 -4.93 -24.48
CA THR A 34 19.96 -3.66 -23.86
C THR A 34 19.34 -3.44 -22.49
N GLY A 35 18.24 -4.13 -22.16
CA GLY A 35 17.47 -3.92 -20.94
C GLY A 35 16.54 -2.69 -20.98
N ASP A 36 16.44 -2.02 -22.13
CA ASP A 36 15.60 -0.83 -22.27
C ASP A 36 14.11 -1.21 -22.33
N LEU A 37 13.30 -0.53 -21.50
CA LEU A 37 11.86 -0.68 -21.55
C LEU A 37 11.30 -0.05 -22.83
N ARG A 38 10.40 -0.80 -23.48
CA ARG A 38 9.65 -0.39 -24.66
C ARG A 38 8.22 0.07 -24.35
N VAL A 39 7.93 0.26 -23.06
CA VAL A 39 6.68 0.82 -22.55
C VAL A 39 6.84 2.32 -22.24
N GLU A 40 5.83 2.96 -21.66
CA GLU A 40 5.75 4.42 -21.46
C GLU A 40 6.99 5.10 -20.84
N SER A 41 7.78 4.36 -20.05
CA SER A 41 9.04 4.89 -19.49
C SER A 41 10.22 4.48 -20.36
N LYS A 42 11.09 5.44 -20.71
CA LYS A 42 12.39 5.18 -21.37
C LYS A 42 13.46 4.73 -20.37
N GLU A 43 13.09 3.86 -19.44
CA GLU A 43 14.00 3.41 -18.39
C GLU A 43 14.59 2.05 -18.73
N ASN A 44 15.65 1.68 -18.00
CA ASN A 44 16.36 0.44 -18.19
C ASN A 44 16.24 -0.46 -16.97
N VAL A 45 16.01 -1.75 -17.17
CA VAL A 45 15.79 -2.73 -16.08
C VAL A 45 17.10 -3.19 -15.43
N SER A 46 18.25 -2.97 -16.08
CA SER A 46 19.53 -3.51 -15.65
C SER A 46 19.89 -3.11 -14.21
N GLY A 47 20.09 -4.11 -13.37
CA GLY A 47 20.45 -3.91 -11.96
C GLY A 47 19.35 -3.30 -11.07
N ARG A 48 18.16 -3.02 -11.61
CA ARG A 48 17.03 -2.48 -10.86
C ARG A 48 16.21 -3.60 -10.19
N ILE A 49 15.45 -3.26 -9.17
CA ILE A 49 14.41 -4.13 -8.61
C ILE A 49 13.13 -3.88 -9.40
N LEU A 50 12.79 -4.79 -10.32
CA LEU A 50 11.64 -4.64 -11.19
C LEU A 50 10.35 -5.03 -10.46
N VAL A 51 9.42 -4.09 -10.32
CA VAL A 51 8.17 -4.24 -9.57
C VAL A 51 6.97 -4.01 -10.48
N PHE A 52 6.06 -4.99 -10.56
CA PHE A 52 4.80 -4.88 -11.30
C PHE A 52 3.75 -5.82 -10.73
N PRO A 53 2.43 -5.55 -10.95
CA PRO A 53 1.37 -6.34 -10.31
C PRO A 53 1.40 -7.82 -10.67
N ARG A 54 1.52 -8.13 -11.97
CA ARG A 54 1.57 -9.49 -12.52
C ARG A 54 2.15 -9.51 -13.92
N GLY A 55 2.64 -10.66 -14.34
CA GLY A 55 3.00 -10.91 -15.74
C GLY A 55 1.78 -11.02 -16.65
N LYS A 56 2.01 -10.84 -17.95
CA LYS A 56 1.05 -11.12 -19.03
C LYS A 56 1.80 -11.49 -20.30
N GLY A 57 1.09 -12.05 -21.25
CA GLY A 57 1.58 -12.26 -22.63
C GLY A 57 1.97 -13.70 -22.92
N SER A 58 2.93 -13.88 -23.83
CA SER A 58 3.35 -15.17 -24.39
C SER A 58 4.43 -15.83 -23.52
N THR A 59 4.47 -17.19 -23.55
CA THR A 59 5.54 -18.01 -22.95
C THR A 59 6.95 -17.62 -23.45
N VAL A 60 7.07 -17.03 -24.64
CA VAL A 60 8.34 -16.47 -25.15
C VAL A 60 8.91 -15.38 -24.22
N GLY A 61 8.09 -14.73 -23.39
CA GLY A 61 8.55 -13.75 -22.40
C GLY A 61 9.58 -14.31 -21.41
N SER A 62 9.53 -15.60 -21.07
CA SER A 62 10.55 -16.25 -20.24
C SER A 62 11.93 -16.29 -20.93
N PHE A 63 11.95 -16.47 -22.24
CA PHE A 63 13.21 -16.42 -23.00
C PHE A 63 13.75 -14.99 -23.13
N THR A 64 12.87 -13.97 -23.18
CA THR A 64 13.34 -12.58 -23.12
C THR A 64 14.02 -12.28 -21.78
N MET A 65 13.53 -12.84 -20.66
CA MET A 65 14.21 -12.74 -19.36
C MET A 65 15.59 -13.43 -19.40
N TYR A 66 15.69 -14.60 -20.04
CA TYR A 66 16.94 -15.28 -20.21
C TYR A 66 17.93 -14.51 -21.12
N ASP A 67 17.43 -13.86 -22.16
CA ASP A 67 18.21 -13.00 -23.06
C ASP A 67 18.83 -11.81 -22.30
N LEU A 68 18.03 -11.13 -21.45
CA LEU A 68 18.53 -10.10 -20.52
C LEU A 68 19.70 -10.62 -19.66
N LYS A 69 19.60 -11.87 -19.17
CA LYS A 69 20.66 -12.50 -18.37
C LYS A 69 21.92 -12.73 -19.18
N VAL A 70 21.78 -13.27 -20.40
CA VAL A 70 22.90 -13.57 -21.30
C VAL A 70 23.68 -12.30 -21.65
N HIS A 71 22.97 -11.19 -21.87
CA HIS A 71 23.58 -9.89 -22.16
C HIS A 71 24.03 -9.11 -20.91
N GLY A 72 23.83 -9.63 -19.70
CA GLY A 72 24.27 -8.98 -18.45
C GLY A 72 23.47 -7.73 -18.08
N VAL A 73 22.26 -7.58 -18.62
CA VAL A 73 21.36 -6.43 -18.41
C VAL A 73 20.06 -6.81 -17.70
N SER A 74 20.06 -7.94 -16.98
CA SER A 74 18.89 -8.38 -16.22
C SER A 74 18.59 -7.48 -15.01
N PRO A 75 17.34 -7.41 -14.57
CA PRO A 75 17.02 -6.84 -13.27
C PRO A 75 17.73 -7.62 -12.15
N ALA A 76 18.04 -6.94 -11.06
CA ALA A 76 18.67 -7.55 -9.88
C ALA A 76 17.70 -8.49 -9.14
N ALA A 77 16.41 -8.17 -9.12
CA ALA A 77 15.32 -9.01 -8.64
C ALA A 77 13.99 -8.59 -9.24
N VAL A 78 12.99 -9.48 -9.09
CA VAL A 78 11.60 -9.22 -9.48
C VAL A 78 10.68 -9.33 -8.26
N ILE A 79 9.76 -8.37 -8.11
CA ILE A 79 8.72 -8.35 -7.08
C ILE A 79 7.35 -8.26 -7.76
N ASN A 80 6.44 -9.17 -7.41
CA ASN A 80 5.07 -9.17 -7.93
C ASN A 80 4.03 -9.20 -6.80
N ARG A 81 2.80 -8.73 -7.09
CA ARG A 81 1.63 -9.03 -6.27
C ARG A 81 1.22 -10.49 -6.46
N THR A 82 1.23 -10.95 -7.71
CA THR A 82 0.92 -12.35 -8.04
C THR A 82 1.86 -12.81 -9.16
N ALA A 83 2.70 -13.77 -8.85
CA ALA A 83 3.53 -14.44 -9.85
C ALA A 83 2.64 -15.30 -10.77
N GLU A 84 2.97 -15.27 -12.05
CA GLU A 84 2.37 -16.16 -13.04
C GLU A 84 3.48 -17.00 -13.72
N THR A 85 3.07 -18.06 -14.40
CA THR A 85 4.00 -19.10 -14.88
C THR A 85 5.13 -18.57 -15.78
N ILE A 86 4.86 -17.57 -16.63
CA ILE A 86 5.85 -17.05 -17.58
C ILE A 86 6.99 -16.34 -16.86
N VAL A 87 6.64 -15.44 -15.91
CA VAL A 87 7.64 -14.68 -15.12
C VAL A 87 8.37 -15.60 -14.16
N THR A 88 7.65 -16.56 -13.53
CA THR A 88 8.26 -17.57 -12.66
C THR A 88 9.28 -18.41 -13.43
N THR A 89 8.91 -18.94 -14.60
CA THR A 89 9.83 -19.71 -15.44
C THR A 89 11.03 -18.85 -15.85
N GLY A 90 10.78 -17.62 -16.28
CA GLY A 90 11.81 -16.67 -16.65
C GLY A 90 12.81 -16.37 -15.52
N ALA A 91 12.32 -16.14 -14.29
CA ALA A 91 13.13 -15.91 -13.11
C ALA A 91 14.02 -17.14 -12.79
N VAL A 92 13.46 -18.35 -12.87
CA VAL A 92 14.18 -19.62 -12.61
C VAL A 92 15.30 -19.82 -13.62
N ILE A 93 15.03 -19.78 -14.94
CA ILE A 93 16.03 -20.05 -15.98
C ILE A 93 17.10 -18.95 -16.06
N SER A 94 16.76 -17.73 -15.65
CA SER A 94 17.68 -16.58 -15.63
C SER A 94 18.40 -16.41 -14.30
N SER A 95 18.07 -17.21 -13.28
CA SER A 95 18.61 -17.12 -11.92
C SER A 95 18.41 -15.71 -11.33
N ILE A 96 17.22 -15.11 -11.52
CA ILE A 96 16.85 -13.80 -11.00
C ILE A 96 16.04 -14.02 -9.70
N PRO A 97 16.51 -13.50 -8.53
CA PRO A 97 15.76 -13.58 -7.28
C PRO A 97 14.34 -13.01 -7.45
N MET A 98 13.34 -13.75 -6.93
CA MET A 98 11.95 -13.33 -7.11
C MET A 98 11.10 -13.62 -5.89
N VAL A 99 10.30 -12.62 -5.49
CA VAL A 99 9.29 -12.70 -4.42
C VAL A 99 7.94 -12.24 -4.95
N ASP A 100 6.88 -12.94 -4.59
CA ASP A 100 5.51 -12.49 -4.85
C ASP A 100 4.67 -12.42 -3.58
N GLN A 101 3.37 -12.17 -3.72
CA GLN A 101 2.43 -11.87 -2.63
C GLN A 101 2.82 -10.61 -1.83
N ILE A 102 3.57 -9.70 -2.47
CA ILE A 102 3.86 -8.37 -1.94
C ILE A 102 2.78 -7.41 -2.45
N ASP A 103 2.23 -6.60 -1.53
CA ASP A 103 1.40 -5.49 -1.97
C ASP A 103 2.29 -4.42 -2.64
N VAL A 104 2.35 -4.48 -3.98
CA VAL A 104 3.19 -3.59 -4.78
C VAL A 104 2.78 -2.12 -4.69
N ASP A 105 1.57 -1.81 -4.17
CA ASP A 105 1.16 -0.43 -3.97
C ASP A 105 1.91 0.24 -2.81
N LEU A 106 2.48 -0.56 -1.92
CA LEU A 106 3.34 -0.08 -0.83
C LEU A 106 4.76 0.29 -1.28
N LEU A 107 5.17 -0.04 -2.50
CA LEU A 107 6.47 0.33 -3.07
C LEU A 107 6.31 1.54 -3.98
N MET A 108 7.24 2.48 -3.86
CA MET A 108 7.33 3.64 -4.74
C MET A 108 8.49 3.50 -5.70
N HIS A 109 8.38 4.15 -6.86
CA HIS A 109 9.47 4.22 -7.82
C HIS A 109 10.70 4.87 -7.17
N ASN A 110 11.89 4.28 -7.37
CA ASN A 110 13.18 4.64 -6.75
C ASN A 110 13.30 4.36 -5.24
N ASP A 111 12.35 3.68 -4.59
CA ASP A 111 12.60 3.16 -3.23
C ASP A 111 13.85 2.27 -3.23
N LYS A 112 14.68 2.37 -2.19
CA LYS A 112 15.72 1.37 -1.94
C LYS A 112 15.07 0.13 -1.33
N VAL A 113 15.39 -1.03 -1.89
CA VAL A 113 14.83 -2.31 -1.45
C VAL A 113 15.90 -3.38 -1.38
N PHE A 114 15.91 -4.12 -0.31
CA PHE A 114 16.58 -5.41 -0.21
C PHE A 114 15.55 -6.52 -0.45
N VAL A 115 15.86 -7.47 -1.33
CA VAL A 115 15.03 -8.63 -1.67
C VAL A 115 15.71 -9.90 -1.20
N ASN A 116 15.02 -10.67 -0.36
CA ASN A 116 15.44 -12.02 0.02
C ASN A 116 14.51 -13.05 -0.63
N GLY A 117 14.84 -13.43 -1.85
CA GLY A 117 14.10 -14.45 -2.61
C GLY A 117 14.17 -15.84 -1.97
N THR A 118 15.18 -16.13 -1.14
CA THR A 118 15.32 -17.42 -0.46
C THR A 118 14.29 -17.57 0.66
N GLU A 119 14.09 -16.53 1.45
CA GLU A 119 13.15 -16.53 2.58
C GLU A 119 11.78 -15.94 2.23
N GLY A 120 11.66 -15.29 1.07
CA GLY A 120 10.39 -14.75 0.57
C GLY A 120 9.96 -13.44 1.20
N TYR A 121 10.88 -12.52 1.48
CA TYR A 121 10.54 -11.20 1.99
C TYR A 121 11.32 -10.08 1.30
N ILE A 122 10.86 -8.84 1.53
CA ILE A 122 11.58 -7.64 1.13
C ILE A 122 11.77 -6.69 2.32
N GLU A 123 12.79 -5.86 2.28
CA GLU A 123 13.00 -4.78 3.26
C GLU A 123 13.09 -3.43 2.55
N LEU A 124 12.44 -2.44 3.15
CA LEU A 124 12.45 -1.03 2.75
C LEU A 124 13.19 -0.25 3.85
N PRO A 125 14.53 -0.06 3.75
CA PRO A 125 15.33 0.50 4.84
C PRO A 125 14.95 1.94 5.18
N ASP A 126 14.56 2.75 4.19
CA ASP A 126 14.27 4.16 4.35
C ASP A 126 12.78 4.43 4.67
N VAL A 127 11.96 3.38 4.87
CA VAL A 127 10.53 3.48 5.11
C VAL A 127 10.18 3.15 6.55
N LYS A 128 9.43 4.05 7.19
CA LYS A 128 8.95 3.90 8.57
C LYS A 128 7.58 3.23 8.60
N LEU A 129 7.35 2.37 9.57
CA LEU A 129 6.01 1.86 9.91
C LEU A 129 5.46 2.69 11.07
N ILE A 130 4.26 3.24 10.91
CA ILE A 130 3.53 3.95 11.96
C ILE A 130 2.16 3.29 12.12
N GLU A 131 1.82 2.90 13.35
CA GLU A 131 0.49 2.38 13.66
C GLU A 131 -0.46 3.53 14.01
N SER A 132 -1.70 3.45 13.51
CA SER A 132 -2.76 4.41 13.77
C SER A 132 -4.11 3.70 13.92
N ALA A 133 -5.01 4.33 14.65
CA ALA A 133 -6.41 3.93 14.71
C ALA A 133 -7.26 4.90 13.89
N SER A 134 -8.23 4.40 13.14
CA SER A 134 -9.16 5.19 12.35
C SER A 134 -10.59 4.73 12.60
N SER A 135 -11.49 5.68 12.84
CA SER A 135 -12.81 5.44 13.41
C SER A 135 -13.92 5.99 12.50
N ALA A 136 -14.73 5.10 11.94
CA ALA A 136 -15.99 5.46 11.33
C ALA A 136 -17.05 5.63 12.41
N ILE A 137 -17.65 6.81 12.52
CA ILE A 137 -18.75 7.11 13.44
C ILE A 137 -20.02 7.19 12.62
N LEU A 138 -20.94 6.25 12.87
CA LEU A 138 -22.19 6.11 12.16
C LEU A 138 -23.34 6.68 12.99
N VAL A 139 -24.06 7.65 12.43
CA VAL A 139 -25.30 8.23 12.99
C VAL A 139 -26.35 8.32 11.91
N ASN A 140 -27.52 7.72 12.12
CA ASN A 140 -28.64 7.75 11.17
C ASN A 140 -28.25 7.40 9.72
N GLY A 141 -27.39 6.37 9.54
CA GLY A 141 -26.93 5.91 8.23
C GLY A 141 -25.84 6.78 7.58
N LYS A 142 -25.36 7.82 8.27
CA LYS A 142 -24.29 8.71 7.78
C LYS A 142 -23.01 8.54 8.58
N ILE A 143 -21.88 8.68 7.90
CA ILE A 143 -20.52 8.62 8.48
C ILE A 143 -20.01 10.04 8.69
N LEU A 144 -19.41 10.27 9.85
CA LEU A 144 -18.67 11.50 10.15
C LEU A 144 -17.35 11.52 9.35
N MET A 145 -17.17 12.55 8.54
CA MET A 145 -15.92 12.86 7.90
C MET A 145 -15.37 14.17 8.45
N VAL A 146 -14.07 14.22 8.69
CA VAL A 146 -13.34 15.41 9.13
C VAL A 146 -12.33 15.82 8.07
N LYS A 147 -12.08 17.12 7.92
CA LYS A 147 -11.18 17.68 6.92
C LYS A 147 -9.87 18.14 7.57
N ARG A 148 -8.79 17.56 7.10
CA ARG A 148 -7.44 17.88 7.58
C ARG A 148 -6.99 19.23 7.04
N PRO A 149 -6.30 20.07 7.83
CA PRO A 149 -5.71 21.32 7.37
C PRO A 149 -4.68 21.10 6.24
N LEU A 150 -4.52 22.09 5.38
CA LEU A 150 -3.48 22.08 4.34
C LEU A 150 -2.05 22.09 4.93
N THR A 151 -1.91 22.49 6.19
CA THR A 151 -0.63 22.57 6.91
C THR A 151 -0.17 21.25 7.52
N THR A 152 -1.00 20.22 7.52
CA THR A 152 -0.62 18.90 8.06
C THR A 152 0.41 18.22 7.16
N ARG A 153 1.32 17.43 7.80
CA ARG A 153 2.32 16.64 7.04
C ARG A 153 1.70 15.46 6.31
N SER A 154 0.67 14.85 6.89
CA SER A 154 0.03 13.64 6.36
C SER A 154 -1.32 13.98 5.76
N PHE A 155 -1.51 13.61 4.50
CA PHE A 155 -2.77 13.81 3.76
C PHE A 155 -3.37 15.22 3.85
N PRO A 156 -2.61 16.30 3.52
CA PRO A 156 -3.08 17.68 3.65
C PRO A 156 -4.33 17.95 2.81
N GLY A 157 -5.31 18.64 3.42
CA GLY A 157 -6.56 19.03 2.77
C GLY A 157 -7.54 17.89 2.44
N LYS A 158 -7.22 16.64 2.80
CA LYS A 158 -8.08 15.49 2.54
C LYS A 158 -9.16 15.33 3.61
N TRP A 159 -10.29 14.80 3.18
CA TRP A 159 -11.32 14.27 4.07
C TRP A 159 -10.87 12.90 4.59
N SER A 160 -11.04 12.67 5.88
CA SER A 160 -10.69 11.41 6.55
C SER A 160 -11.77 11.00 7.56
N LEU A 161 -11.69 9.77 8.01
CA LEU A 161 -12.31 9.38 9.28
C LEU A 161 -11.53 10.05 10.42
N VAL A 162 -12.10 10.07 11.62
CA VAL A 162 -11.37 10.45 12.85
C VAL A 162 -10.23 9.47 13.05
N ALA A 163 -8.98 9.96 13.16
CA ALA A 163 -7.84 9.07 13.19
C ALA A 163 -6.59 9.70 13.81
N GLY A 164 -5.90 8.93 14.65
CA GLY A 164 -4.62 9.33 15.21
C GLY A 164 -3.65 8.17 15.40
N LYS A 165 -2.42 8.50 15.79
CA LYS A 165 -1.35 7.53 16.03
C LYS A 165 -1.58 6.82 17.37
N LEU A 166 -1.18 5.56 17.42
CA LEU A 166 -1.09 4.86 18.69
C LEU A 166 0.05 5.45 19.55
N GLU A 167 -0.23 5.65 20.83
CA GLU A 167 0.79 5.96 21.82
C GLU A 167 1.55 4.70 22.23
N GLN A 168 2.68 4.89 22.92
CA GLN A 168 3.53 3.77 23.34
C GLN A 168 2.78 2.83 24.31
N GLY A 169 2.57 1.60 23.90
CA GLY A 169 1.88 0.58 24.69
C GLY A 169 0.35 0.67 24.65
N GLU A 170 -0.22 1.61 23.89
CA GLU A 170 -1.65 1.79 23.72
C GLU A 170 -2.22 0.70 22.79
N LYS A 171 -3.39 0.18 23.14
CA LYS A 171 -4.12 -0.73 22.25
C LYS A 171 -4.84 0.07 21.16
N PRO A 172 -4.98 -0.49 19.93
CA PRO A 172 -5.65 0.23 18.84
C PRO A 172 -7.08 0.70 19.14
N GLU A 173 -7.85 -0.08 19.92
CA GLU A 173 -9.20 0.28 20.33
C GLU A 173 -9.22 1.45 21.33
N GLU A 174 -8.23 1.49 22.24
CA GLU A 174 -8.06 2.58 23.20
C GLU A 174 -7.71 3.88 22.47
N ALA A 175 -6.76 3.80 21.50
CA ALA A 175 -6.41 4.91 20.62
C ALA A 175 -7.61 5.45 19.86
N ALA A 176 -8.44 4.57 19.27
CA ALA A 176 -9.65 4.96 18.55
C ALA A 176 -10.63 5.76 19.43
N ILE A 177 -10.85 5.31 20.66
CA ILE A 177 -11.75 6.00 21.63
C ILE A 177 -11.16 7.35 22.06
N ARG A 178 -9.86 7.40 22.35
CA ARG A 178 -9.16 8.63 22.74
C ARG A 178 -9.23 9.67 21.62
N GLU A 179 -8.86 9.31 20.38
CA GLU A 179 -8.87 10.21 19.23
C GLU A 179 -10.27 10.75 18.91
N ILE A 180 -11.31 9.92 18.99
CA ILE A 180 -12.69 10.39 18.85
C ILE A 180 -12.99 11.50 19.87
N MET A 181 -12.62 11.29 21.13
CA MET A 181 -12.85 12.28 22.18
C MET A 181 -12.02 13.54 21.95
N GLU A 182 -10.73 13.42 21.58
CA GLU A 182 -9.83 14.56 21.40
C GLU A 182 -10.18 15.41 20.16
N GLU A 183 -10.50 14.76 19.04
CA GLU A 183 -10.78 15.46 17.78
C GLU A 183 -12.23 16.00 17.70
N THR A 184 -13.19 15.35 18.37
CA THR A 184 -14.62 15.65 18.15
C THR A 184 -15.43 15.88 19.42
N GLN A 185 -14.88 15.63 20.62
CA GLN A 185 -15.57 15.65 21.91
C GLN A 185 -16.77 14.65 22.01
N ILE A 186 -16.90 13.72 21.05
CA ILE A 186 -17.92 12.68 21.07
C ILE A 186 -17.48 11.58 22.04
N LYS A 187 -18.40 11.19 22.93
CA LYS A 187 -18.17 10.07 23.87
C LYS A 187 -18.64 8.76 23.26
N VAL A 188 -17.71 7.80 23.15
CA VAL A 188 -17.99 6.44 22.71
C VAL A 188 -17.49 5.44 23.76
N SER A 189 -17.99 4.20 23.74
CA SER A 189 -17.54 3.16 24.68
C SER A 189 -16.72 2.08 23.98
N LYS A 190 -17.31 1.36 23.04
CA LYS A 190 -16.66 0.29 22.29
C LYS A 190 -17.14 0.28 20.84
N PRO A 191 -16.30 -0.15 19.89
CA PRO A 191 -16.73 -0.31 18.51
C PRO A 191 -17.72 -1.48 18.37
N ILE A 192 -18.60 -1.38 17.39
CA ILE A 192 -19.53 -2.46 17.00
C ILE A 192 -18.91 -3.39 15.93
N SER A 193 -17.89 -2.93 15.21
CA SER A 193 -17.17 -3.70 14.20
C SER A 193 -15.72 -3.23 14.10
N LYS A 194 -14.83 -4.11 13.65
CA LYS A 194 -13.43 -3.82 13.32
C LYS A 194 -12.99 -4.63 12.12
N LEU A 195 -11.96 -4.15 11.42
CA LEU A 195 -11.31 -4.87 10.33
C LEU A 195 -9.89 -5.27 10.71
N GLU A 196 -9.34 -6.24 9.96
CA GLU A 196 -7.89 -6.44 9.93
C GLU A 196 -7.19 -5.14 9.50
N PRO A 197 -6.03 -4.82 10.09
CA PRO A 197 -5.31 -3.59 9.77
C PRO A 197 -4.99 -3.46 8.28
N MET A 198 -5.18 -2.27 7.73
CA MET A 198 -4.82 -1.95 6.35
C MET A 198 -3.50 -1.20 6.31
N LEU A 199 -2.70 -1.46 5.27
CA LEU A 199 -1.45 -0.74 5.05
C LEU A 199 -1.66 0.33 3.97
N ILE A 200 -1.23 1.56 4.27
CA ILE A 200 -1.31 2.70 3.35
C ILE A 200 0.06 3.34 3.24
N ARG A 201 0.58 3.48 2.02
CA ARG A 201 1.84 4.18 1.78
C ARG A 201 1.60 5.67 1.57
N GLU A 202 2.38 6.49 2.29
CA GLU A 202 2.50 7.92 2.07
C GLU A 202 3.98 8.33 2.20
N ASN A 203 4.61 8.70 1.12
CA ASN A 203 6.03 9.08 1.06
C ASN A 203 6.95 8.02 1.72
N ASP A 204 7.70 8.40 2.74
CA ASP A 204 8.62 7.55 3.52
C ASP A 204 7.94 6.82 4.69
N VAL A 205 6.61 6.82 4.74
CA VAL A 205 5.82 6.18 5.80
C VAL A 205 4.86 5.16 5.22
N ILE A 206 4.80 3.98 5.84
CA ILE A 206 3.67 3.06 5.72
C ILE A 206 2.86 3.14 7.01
N TRP A 207 1.60 3.50 6.85
CA TRP A 207 0.62 3.53 7.92
C TRP A 207 -0.02 2.15 8.05
N LYS A 208 0.05 1.54 9.24
CA LYS A 208 -0.74 0.37 9.60
C LYS A 208 -1.97 0.87 10.34
N VAL A 209 -3.09 0.93 9.62
CA VAL A 209 -4.33 1.54 10.09
C VAL A 209 -5.26 0.48 10.64
N HIS A 210 -5.55 0.56 11.95
CA HIS A 210 -6.57 -0.24 12.62
C HIS A 210 -7.92 0.47 12.47
N LEU A 211 -8.92 -0.22 11.93
CA LEU A 211 -10.19 0.36 11.50
C LEU A 211 -11.34 -0.11 12.40
N PHE A 212 -12.11 0.85 12.91
CA PHE A 212 -13.22 0.62 13.83
C PHE A 212 -14.51 1.31 13.37
N LEU A 213 -15.65 0.70 13.66
CA LEU A 213 -16.98 1.29 13.49
C LEU A 213 -17.65 1.51 14.85
N PHE A 214 -18.05 2.74 15.11
CA PHE A 214 -18.86 3.13 16.25
C PHE A 214 -20.25 3.57 15.76
N LYS A 215 -21.30 3.12 16.42
CA LYS A 215 -22.68 3.51 16.11
C LYS A 215 -23.30 4.25 17.27
N LEU A 216 -23.88 5.40 16.97
CA LEU A 216 -24.55 6.27 17.93
C LEU A 216 -25.93 6.66 17.42
N ASP A 217 -26.84 6.98 18.33
CA ASP A 217 -28.20 7.48 18.00
C ASP A 217 -28.11 8.96 17.56
N SER A 218 -27.22 9.71 18.17
CA SER A 218 -26.95 11.12 17.83
C SER A 218 -25.52 11.51 18.21
N ALA A 219 -24.95 12.50 17.52
CA ALA A 219 -23.69 13.11 17.88
C ALA A 219 -23.61 14.56 17.37
N SER A 220 -22.95 15.41 18.15
CA SER A 220 -22.69 16.81 17.81
C SER A 220 -21.17 17.06 17.93
N PRO A 221 -20.40 16.92 16.84
CA PRO A 221 -18.95 17.09 16.90
C PRO A 221 -18.55 18.51 17.25
N VAL A 222 -17.56 18.65 18.13
CA VAL A 222 -16.83 19.89 18.41
C VAL A 222 -15.38 19.64 18.07
N LEU A 223 -14.93 20.20 16.94
CA LEU A 223 -13.59 19.94 16.41
C LEU A 223 -12.50 20.61 17.23
N ASN A 224 -11.36 19.96 17.33
CA ASN A 224 -10.11 20.53 17.80
C ASN A 224 -9.35 21.21 16.63
N LYS A 225 -8.08 21.59 16.86
CA LYS A 225 -7.23 22.28 15.85
C LYS A 225 -6.70 21.35 14.75
N GLU A 226 -6.89 20.05 14.87
CA GLU A 226 -6.39 19.06 13.90
C GLU A 226 -7.29 18.92 12.68
N ASN A 227 -8.53 19.43 12.78
CA ASN A 227 -9.50 19.40 11.70
C ASN A 227 -10.17 20.76 11.52
N GLU A 228 -10.36 21.18 10.25
CA GLU A 228 -10.95 22.48 9.89
C GLU A 228 -12.48 22.43 9.77
N GLU A 229 -12.99 21.30 9.28
CA GLU A 229 -14.40 21.13 8.96
C GLU A 229 -14.84 19.69 9.26
N PHE A 230 -16.14 19.49 9.45
CA PHE A 230 -16.75 18.16 9.43
C PHE A 230 -17.99 18.13 8.55
N LYS A 231 -18.36 16.93 8.10
CA LYS A 231 -19.62 16.66 7.41
C LYS A 231 -20.12 15.25 7.71
N TRP A 232 -21.43 15.08 7.62
CA TRP A 232 -22.07 13.77 7.66
C TRP A 232 -22.42 13.36 6.24
N VAL A 233 -21.89 12.24 5.77
CA VAL A 233 -22.07 11.75 4.40
C VAL A 233 -22.61 10.33 4.41
N SER A 234 -23.40 9.95 3.40
CA SER A 234 -23.70 8.55 3.18
C SER A 234 -22.43 7.81 2.70
N PRO A 235 -22.30 6.51 2.98
CA PRO A 235 -21.13 5.73 2.54
C PRO A 235 -20.87 5.82 1.03
N GLU A 236 -21.93 5.97 0.23
CA GLU A 236 -21.88 6.09 -1.23
C GLU A 236 -21.27 7.43 -1.69
N GLU A 237 -21.42 8.48 -0.87
CA GLU A 237 -20.88 9.82 -1.16
C GLU A 237 -19.39 9.98 -0.81
N ILE A 238 -18.75 8.94 -0.23
CA ILE A 238 -17.31 8.96 0.03
C ILE A 238 -16.55 8.72 -1.28
N HIS A 239 -15.93 9.76 -1.79
CA HIS A 239 -15.22 9.72 -3.08
C HIS A 239 -13.71 9.93 -2.93
N SER A 240 -12.91 9.10 -3.60
CA SER A 240 -11.54 9.42 -3.99
C SER A 240 -11.60 10.35 -5.22
N PRO A 241 -10.76 11.38 -5.39
CA PRO A 241 -9.49 11.65 -4.70
C PRO A 241 -9.59 12.61 -3.50
N GLU A 242 -10.77 13.03 -3.09
CA GLU A 242 -10.94 14.02 -1.99
C GLU A 242 -10.68 13.43 -0.60
N THR A 243 -10.67 12.11 -0.48
CA THR A 243 -10.46 11.40 0.79
C THR A 243 -9.07 10.80 0.89
N VAL A 244 -8.67 10.46 2.11
CA VAL A 244 -7.52 9.58 2.35
C VAL A 244 -7.76 8.24 1.63
N SER A 245 -6.70 7.69 1.06
CA SER A 245 -6.75 6.42 0.32
C SER A 245 -7.43 5.31 1.13
N LEU A 246 -8.18 4.46 0.44
CA LEU A 246 -8.91 3.32 1.01
C LEU A 246 -10.06 3.66 1.97
N THR A 247 -10.33 4.94 2.28
CA THR A 247 -11.43 5.32 3.21
C THR A 247 -12.78 4.74 2.79
N ARG A 248 -13.13 4.84 1.51
CA ARG A 248 -14.40 4.30 0.99
C ARG A 248 -14.50 2.78 1.14
N GLU A 249 -13.42 2.08 0.78
CA GLU A 249 -13.35 0.62 0.90
C GLU A 249 -13.44 0.18 2.37
N ALA A 250 -12.73 0.87 3.26
CA ALA A 250 -12.75 0.62 4.70
C ALA A 250 -14.16 0.77 5.29
N VAL A 251 -14.84 1.89 4.98
CA VAL A 251 -16.22 2.13 5.46
C VAL A 251 -17.18 1.06 4.95
N ARG A 252 -17.11 0.72 3.64
CA ARG A 252 -17.94 -0.34 3.07
C ARG A 252 -17.75 -1.67 3.80
N LYS A 253 -16.50 -2.12 3.96
CA LYS A 253 -16.19 -3.38 4.67
C LYS A 253 -16.61 -3.37 6.14
N LEU A 254 -16.46 -2.22 6.84
CA LEU A 254 -16.89 -2.08 8.24
C LEU A 254 -18.40 -2.21 8.41
N MET A 255 -19.17 -1.80 7.41
CA MET A 255 -20.64 -1.86 7.44
C MET A 255 -21.20 -3.22 7.00
N GLU A 256 -20.40 -4.02 6.26
CA GLU A 256 -20.76 -5.38 5.83
C GLU A 256 -20.51 -6.44 6.92
N ASN A 257 -19.67 -6.14 7.95
CA ASN A 257 -19.35 -7.00 9.10
C ASN A 257 -20.29 -6.73 10.30
#